data_c857d26e4753b807b40160e5ad09785c
#
_entry.id   c857d26e4753b807b40160e5ad09785c
#
_cell.length_a   1.000
_cell.length_b   1.000
_cell.length_c   1.000
_cell.angle_alpha   90.00
_cell.angle_beta   90.00
_cell.angle_gamma   90.00
#
_symmetry.space_group_name_H-M   'P 1'
#
loop_
_entity.id
_entity.type
_entity.pdbx_description
1 polymer ?
#
loop_
_entity_poly.entity_id
_entity_poly.type
_entity_poly.pdbx_seq_one_letter_code
_entity_poly.pdbx_strand_id
1 'polypeptide(L)'
;MTWVGRASPRDFGSLAPVIVEHTSRDDPTAVELLRMAADHVDALAARLFALGAKRLSIVGGLAAHIEPWLADATRLRLVPPVGDALDGALRLARTAAEDLAVDSRRVGRA
;
A
#
# COMPACT_ATOMS: atom_id res chain seq x y z
N MET A 1 -18.68 -24.08 0.47
CA MET A 1 -18.55 -22.62 0.21
C MET A 1 -18.90 -21.70 1.40
N THR A 2 -18.80 -22.19 2.63
CA THR A 2 -19.20 -21.43 3.81
C THR A 2 -18.11 -20.50 4.37
N TRP A 3 -16.82 -20.77 4.07
CA TRP A 3 -15.72 -19.94 4.57
C TRP A 3 -15.66 -18.57 3.87
N VAL A 4 -15.73 -18.53 2.54
CA VAL A 4 -15.66 -17.29 1.74
C VAL A 4 -16.75 -16.28 2.14
N GLY A 5 -17.96 -16.78 2.44
CA GLY A 5 -19.08 -15.92 2.85
C GLY A 5 -18.97 -15.32 4.25
N ARG A 6 -18.01 -15.79 5.07
CA ARG A 6 -17.76 -15.33 6.45
C ARG A 6 -16.38 -14.71 6.65
N ALA A 7 -15.48 -14.88 5.66
CA ALA A 7 -14.11 -14.42 5.75
C ALA A 7 -14.04 -12.88 5.75
N SER A 8 -13.30 -12.34 6.70
CA SER A 8 -12.95 -10.92 6.76
C SER A 8 -11.80 -10.61 5.81
N PRO A 9 -11.52 -9.33 5.49
CA PRO A 9 -10.32 -8.92 4.75
C PRO A 9 -9.03 -9.45 5.37
N ARG A 10 -8.97 -9.58 6.70
CA ARG A 10 -7.82 -10.14 7.43
C ARG A 10 -7.63 -11.62 7.14
N ASP A 11 -8.73 -12.38 7.04
CA ASP A 11 -8.68 -13.81 6.73
C ASP A 11 -8.15 -14.03 5.30
N PHE A 12 -8.59 -13.20 4.34
CA PHE A 12 -8.02 -13.21 2.98
C PHE A 12 -6.53 -12.81 2.98
N GLY A 13 -6.16 -11.82 3.76
CA GLY A 13 -4.76 -11.39 3.91
C GLY A 13 -3.85 -12.50 4.45
N SER A 14 -4.37 -13.43 5.26
CA SER A 14 -3.61 -14.56 5.78
C SER A 14 -3.20 -15.58 4.71
N LEU A 15 -3.82 -15.54 3.53
CA LEU A 15 -3.47 -16.39 2.38
C LEU A 15 -2.27 -15.86 1.59
N ALA A 16 -1.93 -14.57 1.74
CA ALA A 16 -0.85 -13.97 0.97
C ALA A 16 0.52 -14.66 1.13
N PRO A 17 0.97 -15.06 2.33
CA PRO A 17 2.22 -15.82 2.48
C PRO A 17 2.20 -17.16 1.74
N VAL A 18 1.05 -17.83 1.73
CA VAL A 18 0.87 -19.13 1.04
C VAL A 18 1.02 -18.94 -0.46
N ILE A 19 0.39 -17.90 -1.03
CA ILE A 19 0.50 -17.58 -2.45
C ILE A 19 1.95 -17.27 -2.83
N VAL A 20 2.63 -16.44 -2.03
CA VAL A 20 4.04 -16.09 -2.25
C VAL A 20 4.94 -17.32 -2.22
N GLU A 21 4.74 -18.22 -1.25
CA GLU A 21 5.51 -19.48 -1.16
C GLU A 21 5.29 -20.37 -2.39
N HIS A 22 4.05 -20.52 -2.85
CA HIS A 22 3.74 -21.34 -4.03
C HIS A 22 4.24 -20.71 -5.33
N THR A 23 4.27 -19.38 -5.41
CA THR A 23 4.88 -18.68 -6.55
C THR A 23 6.36 -18.97 -6.69
N SER A 24 7.09 -19.09 -5.57
CA SER A 24 8.51 -19.47 -5.59
C SER A 24 8.77 -20.92 -6.04
N ARG A 25 7.72 -21.73 -6.11
CA ARG A 25 7.72 -23.11 -6.63
C ARG A 25 7.13 -23.21 -8.04
N ASP A 26 6.97 -22.10 -8.73
CA ASP A 26 6.40 -22.01 -10.08
C ASP A 26 4.96 -22.58 -10.20
N ASP A 27 4.17 -22.52 -9.12
CA ASP A 27 2.76 -22.91 -9.17
C ASP A 27 1.99 -21.92 -10.08
N PRO A 28 1.38 -22.42 -11.19
CA PRO A 28 0.74 -21.54 -12.17
C PRO A 28 -0.39 -20.69 -11.60
N THR A 29 -1.15 -21.22 -10.64
CA THR A 29 -2.27 -20.52 -10.01
C THR A 29 -1.77 -19.38 -9.11
N ALA A 30 -0.70 -19.65 -8.35
CA ALA A 30 -0.10 -18.63 -7.49
C ALA A 30 0.54 -17.51 -8.33
N VAL A 31 1.22 -17.86 -9.41
CA VAL A 31 1.78 -16.89 -10.38
C VAL A 31 0.68 -16.01 -10.98
N GLU A 32 -0.42 -16.60 -11.41
CA GLU A 32 -1.55 -15.85 -11.96
C GLU A 32 -2.16 -14.89 -10.94
N LEU A 33 -2.33 -15.32 -9.70
CA LEU A 33 -2.83 -14.46 -8.62
C LEU A 33 -1.92 -13.28 -8.35
N LEU A 34 -0.60 -13.46 -8.36
CA LEU A 34 0.35 -12.34 -8.20
C LEU A 34 0.33 -11.38 -9.39
N ARG A 35 0.19 -11.91 -10.62
CA ARG A 35 0.03 -11.06 -11.81
C ARG A 35 -1.23 -10.20 -11.73
N MET A 36 -2.36 -10.81 -11.40
CA MET A 36 -3.61 -10.07 -11.21
C MET A 36 -3.47 -8.99 -10.13
N ALA A 37 -2.79 -9.29 -9.03
CA ALA A 37 -2.53 -8.31 -7.98
C ALA A 37 -1.64 -7.16 -8.48
N ALA A 38 -0.61 -7.46 -9.26
CA ALA A 38 0.26 -6.46 -9.87
C ALA A 38 -0.51 -5.58 -10.87
N ASP A 39 -1.37 -6.15 -11.70
CA ASP A 39 -2.23 -5.41 -12.63
C ASP A 39 -3.14 -4.39 -11.91
N HIS A 40 -3.69 -4.78 -10.76
CA HIS A 40 -4.48 -3.84 -9.94
C HIS A 40 -3.62 -2.70 -9.38
N VAL A 41 -2.39 -2.98 -8.94
CA VAL A 41 -1.45 -1.94 -8.48
C VAL A 41 -1.06 -1.02 -9.64
N ASP A 42 -0.80 -1.57 -10.82
CA ASP A 42 -0.49 -0.79 -12.02
C ASP A 42 -1.65 0.12 -12.44
N ALA A 43 -2.89 -0.36 -12.36
CA ALA A 43 -4.07 0.46 -12.63
C ALA A 43 -4.20 1.63 -11.64
N LEU A 44 -3.94 1.40 -10.34
CA LEU A 44 -3.91 2.46 -9.32
C LEU A 44 -2.76 3.45 -9.60
N ALA A 45 -1.57 2.96 -9.91
CA ALA A 45 -0.42 3.78 -10.24
C ALA A 45 -0.70 4.67 -11.46
N ALA A 46 -1.26 4.11 -12.53
CA ALA A 46 -1.65 4.84 -13.73
C ALA A 46 -2.64 5.98 -13.41
N ARG A 47 -3.61 5.72 -12.52
CA ARG A 47 -4.55 6.74 -12.07
C ARG A 47 -3.87 7.87 -11.30
N LEU A 48 -2.93 7.53 -10.41
CA LEU A 48 -2.16 8.52 -9.66
C LEU A 48 -1.26 9.37 -10.59
N PHE A 49 -0.64 8.74 -11.58
CA PHE A 49 0.14 9.46 -12.60
C PHE A 49 -0.72 10.41 -13.42
N ALA A 50 -1.92 10.00 -13.81
CA ALA A 50 -2.88 10.86 -14.49
C ALA A 50 -3.33 12.06 -13.64
N LEU A 51 -3.32 11.93 -12.31
CA LEU A 51 -3.57 13.00 -11.36
C LEU A 51 -2.34 13.87 -11.05
N GLY A 52 -1.21 13.60 -11.69
CA GLY A 52 0.00 14.41 -11.61
C GLY A 52 1.09 13.87 -10.68
N ALA A 53 0.92 12.69 -10.07
CA ALA A 53 1.99 12.06 -9.32
C ALA A 53 3.17 11.74 -10.24
N LYS A 54 4.39 12.09 -9.84
CA LYS A 54 5.59 11.82 -10.62
C LYS A 54 6.32 10.56 -10.16
N ARG A 55 6.20 10.22 -8.89
CA ARG A 55 6.85 9.09 -8.22
C ARG A 55 5.87 8.46 -7.24
N LEU A 56 6.05 7.19 -6.96
CA LEU A 56 5.27 6.41 -6.03
C LEU A 56 6.18 5.62 -5.10
N SER A 57 5.67 5.28 -3.93
CA SER A 57 6.25 4.26 -3.06
C SER A 57 5.19 3.21 -2.77
N ILE A 58 5.57 1.96 -2.77
CA ILE A 58 4.71 0.85 -2.34
C ILE A 58 5.18 0.44 -0.95
N VAL A 59 4.25 0.38 -0.01
CA VAL A 59 4.52 0.00 1.37
C VAL A 59 3.64 -1.17 1.78
N GLY A 60 4.12 -1.97 2.72
CA GLY A 60 3.41 -3.13 3.24
C GLY A 60 4.15 -4.45 2.96
N GLY A 61 3.73 -5.51 3.65
CA GLY A 61 4.43 -6.80 3.62
C GLY A 61 4.49 -7.49 2.25
N LEU A 62 3.58 -7.14 1.34
CA LEU A 62 3.53 -7.72 0.00
C LEU A 62 4.31 -6.91 -1.06
N ALA A 63 4.79 -5.72 -0.72
CA ALA A 63 5.42 -4.80 -1.66
C ALA A 63 6.58 -5.43 -2.44
N ALA A 64 7.54 -6.03 -1.73
CA ALA A 64 8.70 -6.67 -2.34
C ALA A 64 8.35 -7.88 -3.24
N HIS A 65 7.23 -8.55 -2.97
CA HIS A 65 6.77 -9.70 -3.74
C HIS A 65 6.00 -9.31 -5.00
N ILE A 66 5.35 -8.14 -4.99
CA ILE A 66 4.59 -7.63 -6.15
C ILE A 66 5.49 -6.83 -7.10
N GLU A 67 6.48 -6.11 -6.59
CA GLU A 67 7.33 -5.23 -7.39
C GLU A 67 7.91 -5.88 -8.66
N PRO A 68 8.41 -7.13 -8.64
CA PRO A 68 8.93 -7.78 -9.85
C PRO A 68 7.89 -8.01 -10.96
N TRP A 69 6.61 -8.00 -10.59
CA TRP A 69 5.48 -8.27 -11.50
C TRP A 69 4.85 -7.00 -12.08
N LEU A 70 5.24 -5.84 -11.58
CA LEU A 70 4.71 -4.56 -12.05
C LEU A 70 5.23 -4.22 -13.45
N ALA A 71 4.41 -3.48 -14.20
CA ALA A 71 4.81 -2.92 -15.48
C ALA A 71 6.00 -1.96 -15.34
N ASP A 72 6.85 -1.91 -16.36
CA ASP A 72 8.02 -1.02 -16.37
C ASP A 72 7.66 0.44 -16.15
N ALA A 73 6.54 0.90 -16.68
CA ALA A 73 6.04 2.26 -16.50
C ALA A 73 5.80 2.62 -15.03
N THR A 74 5.38 1.66 -14.21
CA THR A 74 5.23 1.82 -12.76
C THR A 74 6.58 1.69 -12.07
N ARG A 75 7.33 0.62 -12.35
CA ARG A 75 8.62 0.33 -11.70
C ARG A 75 9.63 1.46 -11.83
N LEU A 76 9.76 2.07 -13.01
CA LEU A 76 10.68 3.18 -13.26
C LEU A 76 10.37 4.46 -12.44
N ARG A 77 9.17 4.54 -11.87
CA ARG A 77 8.71 5.66 -11.05
C ARG A 77 8.62 5.31 -9.57
N LEU A 78 8.99 4.09 -9.18
CA LEU A 78 9.08 3.72 -7.78
C LEU A 78 10.29 4.36 -7.13
N VAL A 79 10.08 4.83 -5.91
CA VAL A 79 11.14 5.32 -5.02
C VAL A 79 10.98 4.66 -3.66
N PRO A 80 12.07 4.46 -2.92
CA PRO A 80 11.98 3.94 -1.56
C PRO A 80 11.07 4.83 -0.70
N PRO A 81 10.25 4.25 0.18
CA PRO A 81 9.47 5.03 1.14
C PRO A 81 10.39 5.76 2.11
N VAL A 82 10.03 7.00 2.48
CA VAL A 82 10.79 7.80 3.47
C VAL A 82 10.57 7.31 4.90
N GLY A 83 9.47 6.60 5.12
CA GLY A 83 9.10 6.02 6.40
C GLY A 83 7.94 5.03 6.23
N ASP A 84 7.57 4.38 7.30
CA ASP A 84 6.44 3.45 7.32
C ASP A 84 5.11 4.13 7.68
N ALA A 85 4.04 3.33 7.82
CA ALA A 85 2.72 3.84 8.19
C ALA A 85 2.70 4.47 9.60
N LEU A 86 3.55 3.99 10.52
CA LEU A 86 3.67 4.54 11.86
C LEU A 86 4.33 5.92 11.83
N ASP A 87 5.40 6.08 11.04
CA ASP A 87 6.04 7.37 10.82
C ASP A 87 5.05 8.40 10.26
N GLY A 88 4.23 7.98 9.29
CA GLY A 88 3.16 8.81 8.72
C GLY A 88 2.11 9.21 9.77
N ALA A 89 1.65 8.26 10.57
CA ALA A 89 0.67 8.52 11.63
C ALA A 89 1.22 9.48 12.71
N LEU A 90 2.48 9.31 13.13
CA LEU A 90 3.14 10.19 14.09
C LEU A 90 3.29 11.62 13.54
N ARG A 91 3.60 11.77 12.26
CA ARG A 91 3.66 13.09 11.60
C ARG A 91 2.32 13.78 11.61
N LEU A 92 1.25 13.08 11.22
CA LEU A 92 -0.12 13.61 11.22
C LEU A 92 -0.56 14.02 12.62
N ALA A 93 -0.29 13.19 13.64
CA ALA A 93 -0.62 13.49 15.04
C ALA A 93 0.13 14.74 15.54
N ARG A 94 1.40 14.90 15.18
CA ARG A 94 2.20 16.08 15.54
C ARG A 94 1.64 17.35 14.92
N THR A 95 1.33 17.34 13.61
CA THR A 95 0.73 18.47 12.91
C THR A 95 -0.61 18.85 13.53
N ALA A 96 -1.48 17.88 13.82
CA ALA A 96 -2.76 18.14 14.46
C ALA A 96 -2.61 18.75 15.88
N ALA A 97 -1.63 18.30 16.65
CA ALA A 97 -1.35 18.85 17.98
C ALA A 97 -0.83 20.31 17.90
N GLU A 98 0.01 20.62 16.91
CA GLU A 98 0.50 21.98 16.66
C GLU A 98 -0.64 22.93 16.27
N ASP A 99 -1.55 22.50 15.39
CA ASP A 99 -2.72 23.28 14.97
C ASP A 99 -3.65 23.59 16.16
N LEU A 100 -3.93 22.59 17.00
CA LEU A 100 -4.72 22.77 18.22
C LEU A 100 -4.06 23.73 19.21
N ALA A 101 -2.74 23.69 19.37
CA ALA A 101 -2.00 24.59 20.24
C ALA A 101 -2.03 26.03 19.74
N VAL A 102 -2.04 26.25 18.42
CA VAL A 102 -2.17 27.57 17.80
C VAL A 102 -3.56 28.15 18.03
N ASP A 103 -4.60 27.32 17.82
CA ASP A 103 -5.99 27.74 17.99
C ASP A 103 -6.31 28.10 19.44
N SER A 104 -5.83 27.32 20.40
CA SER A 104 -5.96 27.58 21.83
C SER A 104 -5.35 28.93 22.26
N ARG A 105 -4.23 29.34 21.66
CA ARG A 105 -3.60 30.65 21.91
C ARG A 105 -4.38 31.81 21.32
N ARG A 106 -5.10 31.59 20.22
CA ARG A 106 -5.98 32.61 19.61
C ARG A 106 -7.21 32.90 20.47
N VAL A 107 -7.83 31.83 21.00
CA VAL A 107 -9.02 31.96 21.86
C VAL A 107 -8.67 32.62 23.22
N GLY A 108 -7.50 32.36 23.79
CA GLY A 108 -7.07 32.92 25.06
C GLY A 108 -6.64 34.41 25.01
N ARG A 109 -6.60 35.00 23.81
CA ARG A 109 -6.26 36.45 23.63
C ARG A 109 -7.46 37.35 23.34
N ALA A 110 -8.63 36.78 23.28
CA ALA A 110 -9.91 37.49 23.19
C ALA A 110 -10.49 37.69 24.60
#